data_723d29ba5ceb97325c116039a0aaa5c8
#
_entry.id   723d29ba5ceb97325c116039a0aaa5c8
#
_cell.length_a   1.000
_cell.length_b   1.000
_cell.length_c   1.000
_cell.angle_alpha   90.00
_cell.angle_beta   90.00
_cell.angle_gamma   90.00
#
_symmetry.space_group_name_H-M   'P 1'
#
loop_
_entity.id
_entity.type
_entity.pdbx_description
1 polymer ?
#
loop_
_entity_poly.entity_id
_entity_poly.type
_entity_poly.pdbx_seq_one_letter_code
_entity_poly.pdbx_strand_id
1 'polypeptide(L)'
;MKPIEEYVRSIPDFPESGIIFRDVTSILQDADGLHLAIDLMQEKLKDVDFDVVVGPESRGFIFGVPIAYNLHKPFIPIRKKGKLPCETVSVEYELEYGTATIEMHKDAIKPGQKVVIIDDLIATGGTNEAIVKMIESLGGEVVKAVFLMELAGLKGRERLEGYDVDAVITYPGK
;
A
#
# COMPACT_ATOMS: atom_id res chain seq x y z
N MET A 1 -18.90 -13.31 12.61
CA MET A 1 -17.90 -12.93 11.61
C MET A 1 -16.59 -13.62 11.92
N LYS A 2 -15.97 -14.27 10.96
CA LYS A 2 -14.71 -14.98 11.18
C LYS A 2 -13.52 -14.02 11.13
N PRO A 3 -12.34 -14.40 11.68
CA PRO A 3 -11.12 -13.58 11.59
C PRO A 3 -10.74 -13.28 10.15
N ILE A 4 -10.10 -12.13 9.94
CA ILE A 4 -9.73 -11.68 8.58
C ILE A 4 -8.83 -12.70 7.85
N GLU A 5 -7.96 -13.39 8.57
CA GLU A 5 -7.07 -14.39 8.00
C GLU A 5 -7.82 -15.54 7.31
N GLU A 6 -9.01 -15.87 7.79
CA GLU A 6 -9.81 -16.95 7.22
C GLU A 6 -10.45 -16.59 5.88
N TYR A 7 -10.46 -15.31 5.51
CA TYR A 7 -10.92 -14.87 4.21
C TYR A 7 -9.82 -14.92 3.15
N VAL A 8 -8.56 -15.08 3.56
CA VAL A 8 -7.42 -15.12 2.65
C VAL A 8 -7.19 -16.54 2.15
N ARG A 9 -7.28 -16.72 0.83
CA ARG A 9 -6.92 -18.00 0.21
C ARG A 9 -5.41 -18.10 0.14
N SER A 10 -4.88 -19.20 0.68
CA SER A 10 -3.45 -19.50 0.60
C SER A 10 -3.24 -20.60 -0.45
N ILE A 11 -2.45 -20.31 -1.45
CA ILE A 11 -2.19 -21.21 -2.58
C ILE A 11 -0.75 -21.70 -2.46
N PRO A 12 -0.56 -22.97 -2.04
CA PRO A 12 0.80 -23.52 -1.92
C PRO A 12 1.44 -23.74 -3.29
N ASP A 13 2.74 -23.63 -3.32
CA ASP A 13 3.56 -23.87 -4.52
C ASP A 13 3.15 -23.02 -5.73
N PHE A 14 2.84 -21.76 -5.48
CA PHE A 14 2.50 -20.81 -6.53
C PHE A 14 3.25 -19.47 -6.29
N PRO A 15 3.83 -18.84 -7.32
CA PRO A 15 4.01 -19.36 -8.68
C PRO A 15 5.08 -20.45 -8.81
N GLU A 16 5.81 -20.70 -7.73
CA GLU A 16 6.89 -21.68 -7.69
C GLU A 16 6.78 -22.58 -6.45
N SER A 17 7.43 -23.73 -6.52
CA SER A 17 7.51 -24.66 -5.39
C SER A 17 8.11 -23.98 -4.15
N GLY A 18 7.51 -24.20 -3.00
CA GLY A 18 7.95 -23.65 -1.72
C GLY A 18 7.41 -22.27 -1.40
N ILE A 19 6.70 -21.63 -2.32
CA ILE A 19 6.08 -20.34 -2.10
C ILE A 19 4.59 -20.51 -1.83
N ILE A 20 4.09 -19.87 -0.76
CA ILE A 20 2.65 -19.82 -0.49
C ILE A 20 2.13 -18.45 -0.91
N PHE A 21 1.33 -18.44 -1.97
CA PHE A 21 0.71 -17.21 -2.46
C PHE A 21 -0.51 -16.86 -1.61
N ARG A 22 -0.59 -15.61 -1.14
CA ARG A 22 -1.71 -15.10 -0.35
C ARG A 22 -2.61 -14.28 -1.26
N ASP A 23 -3.80 -14.82 -1.54
CA ASP A 23 -4.72 -14.25 -2.53
C ASP A 23 -5.65 -13.22 -1.90
N VAL A 24 -5.36 -11.94 -2.14
CA VAL A 24 -6.20 -10.81 -1.69
C VAL A 24 -7.58 -10.86 -2.35
N THR A 25 -7.69 -11.37 -3.57
CA THR A 25 -8.97 -11.36 -4.28
C THR A 25 -10.03 -12.21 -3.60
N SER A 26 -9.64 -13.21 -2.81
CA SER A 26 -10.61 -13.99 -2.03
C SER A 26 -11.31 -13.15 -0.96
N ILE A 27 -10.62 -12.15 -0.42
CA ILE A 27 -11.23 -11.19 0.50
C ILE A 27 -12.27 -10.34 -0.22
N LEU A 28 -11.93 -9.91 -1.44
CA LEU A 28 -12.80 -9.04 -2.25
C LEU A 28 -14.08 -9.74 -2.70
N GLN A 29 -14.05 -11.06 -2.82
CA GLN A 29 -15.19 -11.87 -3.26
C GLN A 29 -16.25 -12.08 -2.17
N ASP A 30 -15.92 -11.76 -0.93
CA ASP A 30 -16.82 -11.96 0.20
C ASP A 30 -17.20 -10.58 0.78
N ALA A 31 -18.50 -10.33 0.88
CA ALA A 31 -18.98 -9.02 1.36
C ALA A 31 -18.48 -8.71 2.78
N ASP A 32 -18.52 -9.70 3.66
CA ASP A 32 -18.04 -9.53 5.04
C ASP A 32 -16.52 -9.37 5.08
N GLY A 33 -15.80 -10.14 4.28
CA GLY A 33 -14.34 -10.06 4.18
C GLY A 33 -13.87 -8.70 3.67
N LEU A 34 -14.49 -8.20 2.61
CA LEU A 34 -14.18 -6.87 2.07
C LEU A 34 -14.45 -5.77 3.09
N HIS A 35 -15.60 -5.81 3.72
CA HIS A 35 -15.99 -4.83 4.73
C HIS A 35 -15.01 -4.84 5.92
N LEU A 36 -14.72 -6.03 6.44
CA LEU A 36 -13.81 -6.21 7.55
C LEU A 36 -12.39 -5.73 7.22
N ALA A 37 -11.89 -6.04 6.03
CA ALA A 37 -10.55 -5.62 5.61
C ALA A 37 -10.40 -4.10 5.63
N ILE A 38 -11.37 -3.39 5.03
CA ILE A 38 -11.36 -1.93 4.99
C ILE A 38 -11.48 -1.34 6.39
N ASP A 39 -12.38 -1.88 7.22
CA ASP A 39 -12.57 -1.39 8.58
C ASP A 39 -11.32 -1.57 9.44
N LEU A 40 -10.65 -2.72 9.35
CA LEU A 40 -9.45 -2.99 10.12
C LEU A 40 -8.27 -2.12 9.68
N MET A 41 -8.12 -1.88 8.39
CA MET A 41 -7.10 -0.96 7.88
C MET A 41 -7.38 0.47 8.34
N GLN A 42 -8.62 0.91 8.23
CA GLN A 42 -9.04 2.25 8.64
C GLN A 42 -8.85 2.48 10.14
N GLU A 43 -9.08 1.48 10.97
CA GLU A 43 -8.87 1.54 12.42
C GLU A 43 -7.42 1.90 12.77
N LYS A 44 -6.46 1.49 11.93
CA LYS A 44 -5.05 1.84 12.10
C LYS A 44 -4.79 3.34 11.96
N LEU A 45 -5.73 4.08 11.40
CA LEU A 45 -5.61 5.53 11.13
C LEU A 45 -6.42 6.40 12.08
N LYS A 46 -7.15 5.83 13.03
CA LYS A 46 -8.11 6.61 13.83
C LYS A 46 -7.49 7.74 14.64
N ASP A 47 -6.25 7.59 15.09
CA ASP A 47 -5.55 8.60 15.88
C ASP A 47 -4.45 9.31 15.10
N VAL A 48 -4.45 9.16 13.77
CA VAL A 48 -3.44 9.74 12.89
C VAL A 48 -3.97 11.03 12.29
N ASP A 49 -3.24 12.13 12.50
CA ASP A 49 -3.52 13.40 11.84
C ASP A 49 -2.85 13.42 10.48
N PHE A 50 -3.65 13.49 9.40
CA PHE A 50 -3.11 13.50 8.03
C PHE A 50 -4.06 14.23 7.08
N ASP A 51 -3.53 14.57 5.89
CA ASP A 51 -4.25 15.37 4.90
C ASP A 51 -4.65 14.58 3.65
N VAL A 52 -3.87 13.58 3.26
CA VAL A 52 -3.96 12.94 1.94
C VAL A 52 -3.68 11.45 2.07
N VAL A 53 -4.44 10.65 1.30
CA VAL A 53 -4.17 9.22 1.12
C VAL A 53 -3.55 9.02 -0.26
N VAL A 54 -2.45 8.27 -0.33
CA VAL A 54 -1.88 7.83 -1.60
C VAL A 54 -1.88 6.31 -1.67
N GLY A 55 -1.94 5.76 -2.86
CA GLY A 55 -1.85 4.33 -3.07
C GLY A 55 -1.45 3.97 -4.49
N PRO A 56 -0.69 2.88 -4.67
CA PRO A 56 -0.24 2.45 -5.99
C PRO A 56 -1.28 1.59 -6.71
N GLU A 57 -1.25 1.65 -8.05
CA GLU A 57 -2.08 0.75 -8.87
C GLU A 57 -1.66 -0.69 -8.64
N SER A 58 -2.56 -1.64 -8.68
CA SER A 58 -4.00 -1.45 -8.80
C SER A 58 -4.71 -1.76 -7.49
N ARG A 59 -4.17 -2.69 -6.70
CA ARG A 59 -4.83 -3.18 -5.48
C ARG A 59 -4.80 -2.16 -4.34
N GLY A 60 -3.80 -1.27 -4.33
CA GLY A 60 -3.79 -0.14 -3.40
C GLY A 60 -4.99 0.79 -3.56
N PHE A 61 -5.50 0.93 -4.79
CA PHE A 61 -6.70 1.74 -5.06
C PHE A 61 -7.93 1.15 -4.40
N ILE A 62 -8.03 -0.19 -4.41
CA ILE A 62 -9.19 -0.91 -3.87
C ILE A 62 -9.41 -0.60 -2.39
N PHE A 63 -8.34 -0.48 -1.63
CA PHE A 63 -8.40 -0.18 -0.20
C PHE A 63 -8.25 1.31 0.10
N GLY A 64 -7.39 1.99 -0.65
CA GLY A 64 -7.12 3.40 -0.44
C GLY A 64 -8.32 4.32 -0.68
N VAL A 65 -9.05 4.09 -1.77
CA VAL A 65 -10.22 4.92 -2.12
C VAL A 65 -11.34 4.79 -1.10
N PRO A 66 -11.78 3.58 -0.68
CA PRO A 66 -12.82 3.48 0.36
C PRO A 66 -12.42 4.16 1.67
N ILE A 67 -11.18 4.00 2.09
CA ILE A 67 -10.68 4.61 3.33
C ILE A 67 -10.68 6.13 3.21
N ALA A 68 -10.17 6.67 2.11
CA ALA A 68 -10.19 8.12 1.86
C ALA A 68 -11.61 8.66 1.84
N TYR A 69 -12.52 7.96 1.18
CA TYR A 69 -13.95 8.32 1.15
C TYR A 69 -14.54 8.38 2.56
N ASN A 70 -14.33 7.33 3.35
CA ASN A 70 -14.88 7.23 4.70
C ASN A 70 -14.35 8.34 5.62
N LEU A 71 -13.08 8.71 5.48
CA LEU A 71 -12.43 9.72 6.30
C LEU A 71 -12.49 11.13 5.72
N HIS A 72 -13.16 11.28 4.58
CA HIS A 72 -13.32 12.55 3.87
C HIS A 72 -11.97 13.19 3.51
N LYS A 73 -11.09 12.38 2.93
CA LYS A 73 -9.74 12.80 2.50
C LYS A 73 -9.59 12.57 0.99
N PRO A 74 -8.74 13.35 0.33
CA PRO A 74 -8.43 13.08 -1.07
C PRO A 74 -7.60 11.82 -1.23
N PHE A 75 -7.71 11.20 -2.39
CA PHE A 75 -6.90 10.05 -2.77
C PHE A 75 -6.07 10.39 -4.00
N ILE A 76 -4.76 10.14 -3.90
CA ILE A 76 -3.81 10.39 -4.99
C ILE A 76 -3.31 9.06 -5.53
N PRO A 77 -3.60 8.76 -6.80
CA PRO A 77 -3.13 7.52 -7.41
C PRO A 77 -1.66 7.61 -7.79
N ILE A 78 -0.93 6.53 -7.51
CA ILE A 78 0.43 6.34 -7.98
C ILE A 78 0.36 5.28 -9.06
N ARG A 79 0.90 5.57 -10.23
CA ARG A 79 0.77 4.71 -11.39
C ARG A 79 2.11 4.42 -12.04
N LYS A 80 2.14 3.39 -12.87
CA LYS A 80 3.29 3.08 -13.70
C LYS A 80 3.50 4.17 -14.74
N LYS A 81 4.75 4.34 -15.16
CA LYS A 81 5.15 5.37 -16.13
C LYS A 81 4.23 5.42 -17.36
N GLY A 82 3.85 6.62 -17.73
CA GLY A 82 3.07 6.87 -18.95
C GLY A 82 1.55 6.77 -18.77
N LYS A 83 1.06 6.51 -17.56
CA LYS A 83 -0.38 6.35 -17.32
C LYS A 83 -1.09 7.61 -16.83
N LEU A 84 -0.34 8.58 -16.34
CA LEU A 84 -0.92 9.85 -15.85
C LEU A 84 -0.81 10.94 -16.91
N PRO A 85 -1.88 11.76 -17.09
CA PRO A 85 -1.96 12.67 -18.22
C PRO A 85 -1.24 14.01 -18.07
N CYS A 86 -0.96 14.47 -16.87
CA CYS A 86 -0.35 15.79 -16.63
C CYS A 86 1.12 15.66 -16.24
N GLU A 87 1.73 16.78 -15.84
CA GLU A 87 3.09 16.72 -15.33
C GLU A 87 3.20 15.81 -14.12
N THR A 88 4.22 14.99 -14.10
CA THR A 88 4.46 14.00 -13.05
C THR A 88 5.83 14.16 -12.44
N VAL A 89 5.97 13.67 -11.21
CA VAL A 89 7.25 13.29 -10.64
C VAL A 89 7.37 11.79 -10.72
N SER A 90 8.57 11.27 -10.86
CA SER A 90 8.78 9.84 -11.01
C SER A 90 9.97 9.36 -10.21
N VAL A 91 9.95 8.08 -9.86
CA VAL A 91 11.08 7.39 -9.24
C VAL A 91 11.24 6.04 -9.92
N GLU A 92 12.46 5.76 -10.36
CA GLU A 92 12.86 4.45 -10.86
C GLU A 92 13.42 3.64 -9.70
N TYR A 93 13.06 2.38 -9.61
CA TYR A 93 13.59 1.48 -8.60
C TYR A 93 13.83 0.09 -9.16
N GLU A 94 14.74 -0.63 -8.54
CA GLU A 94 15.14 -1.95 -8.99
C GLU A 94 14.15 -3.02 -8.57
N LEU A 95 13.86 -3.93 -9.50
CA LEU A 95 13.12 -5.17 -9.26
C LEU A 95 14.12 -6.32 -9.22
N GLU A 96 13.63 -7.50 -8.89
CA GLU A 96 14.43 -8.73 -9.01
C GLU A 96 14.93 -8.92 -10.45
N TYR A 97 14.09 -8.57 -11.43
CA TYR A 97 14.43 -8.60 -12.86
C TYR A 97 14.11 -7.23 -13.48
N GLY A 98 15.16 -6.44 -13.74
CA GLY A 98 15.00 -5.13 -14.36
C GLY A 98 14.64 -4.01 -13.38
N THR A 99 14.02 -2.96 -13.91
CA THR A 99 13.61 -1.79 -13.15
C THR A 99 12.14 -1.47 -13.40
N ALA A 100 11.55 -0.71 -12.48
CA ALA A 100 10.22 -0.16 -12.65
C ALA A 100 10.25 1.33 -12.35
N THR A 101 9.37 2.08 -13.01
CA THR A 101 9.22 3.51 -12.76
C THR A 101 7.76 3.78 -12.39
N ILE A 102 7.57 4.45 -11.29
CA ILE A 102 6.25 4.89 -10.82
C ILE A 102 6.18 6.40 -10.85
N GLU A 103 4.97 6.91 -11.04
CA GLU A 103 4.71 8.34 -11.20
C GLU A 103 3.55 8.79 -10.33
N MET A 104 3.60 10.07 -9.96
CA MET A 104 2.52 10.76 -9.26
C MET A 104 2.40 12.15 -9.88
N HIS A 105 1.19 12.73 -9.96
CA HIS A 105 1.03 14.09 -10.44
C HIS A 105 1.87 15.05 -9.60
N LYS A 106 2.56 15.95 -10.28
CA LYS A 106 3.46 16.92 -9.64
C LYS A 106 2.72 17.86 -8.67
N ASP A 107 1.47 18.16 -8.94
CA ASP A 107 0.63 19.04 -8.12
C ASP A 107 -0.19 18.29 -7.06
N ALA A 108 -0.01 16.97 -6.94
CA ALA A 108 -0.84 16.13 -6.06
C ALA A 108 -0.61 16.40 -4.58
N ILE A 109 0.63 16.66 -4.20
CA ILE A 109 1.04 16.89 -2.81
C ILE A 109 1.62 18.29 -2.69
N LYS A 110 1.16 19.02 -1.69
CA LYS A 110 1.69 20.35 -1.37
C LYS A 110 2.71 20.27 -0.24
N PRO A 111 3.72 21.14 -0.24
CA PRO A 111 4.70 21.15 0.84
C PRO A 111 4.04 21.24 2.22
N GLY A 112 4.50 20.38 3.14
CA GLY A 112 3.99 20.34 4.50
C GLY A 112 2.75 19.46 4.70
N GLN A 113 2.16 18.90 3.64
CA GLN A 113 1.03 18.00 3.79
C GLN A 113 1.47 16.68 4.42
N LYS A 114 0.64 16.15 5.29
CA LYS A 114 0.83 14.86 5.94
C LYS A 114 0.15 13.78 5.13
N VAL A 115 0.89 12.76 4.76
CA VAL A 115 0.47 11.75 3.79
C VAL A 115 0.47 10.38 4.44
N VAL A 116 -0.59 9.61 4.16
CA VAL A 116 -0.71 8.21 4.52
C VAL A 116 -0.64 7.37 3.24
N ILE A 117 0.16 6.31 3.27
CA ILE A 117 0.26 5.34 2.19
C ILE A 117 -0.63 4.15 2.52
N ILE A 118 -1.48 3.76 1.57
CA ILE A 118 -2.32 2.56 1.69
C ILE A 118 -1.99 1.62 0.54
N ASP A 119 -1.68 0.36 0.86
CA ASP A 119 -1.50 -0.68 -0.13
C ASP A 119 -2.01 -2.02 0.43
N ASP A 120 -2.14 -3.01 -0.45
CA ASP A 120 -2.63 -4.33 -0.04
C ASP A 120 -1.56 -5.15 0.67
N LEU A 121 -0.32 -5.07 0.21
CA LEU A 121 0.74 -5.96 0.65
C LEU A 121 2.08 -5.25 0.72
N ILE A 122 2.82 -5.49 1.80
CA ILE A 122 4.24 -5.17 1.84
C ILE A 122 5.05 -6.46 1.79
N ALA A 123 5.91 -6.57 0.79
CA ALA A 123 6.82 -7.69 0.59
C ALA A 123 8.26 -7.22 0.82
N THR A 124 8.98 -6.89 -0.23
CA THR A 124 10.36 -6.39 -0.11
C THR A 124 10.44 -4.91 0.29
N GLY A 125 9.36 -4.15 0.10
CA GLY A 125 9.30 -2.74 0.45
C GLY A 125 9.83 -1.77 -0.61
N GLY A 126 10.31 -2.28 -1.75
CA GLY A 126 10.90 -1.43 -2.80
C GLY A 126 9.93 -0.42 -3.38
N THR A 127 8.71 -0.84 -3.69
CA THR A 127 7.68 0.05 -4.22
C THR A 127 7.35 1.15 -3.22
N ASN A 128 7.18 0.81 -1.97
CA ASN A 128 6.81 1.79 -0.95
C ASN A 128 7.95 2.74 -0.60
N GLU A 129 9.20 2.26 -0.64
CA GLU A 129 10.36 3.14 -0.52
C GLU A 129 10.38 4.19 -1.64
N ALA A 130 10.09 3.77 -2.87
CA ALA A 130 10.00 4.68 -4.01
C ALA A 130 8.86 5.69 -3.83
N ILE A 131 7.72 5.26 -3.32
CA ILE A 131 6.57 6.14 -3.04
C ILE A 131 6.96 7.20 -2.00
N VAL A 132 7.62 6.80 -0.93
CA VAL A 132 8.11 7.73 0.10
C VAL A 132 9.01 8.80 -0.53
N LYS A 133 9.95 8.38 -1.37
CA LYS A 133 10.85 9.32 -2.06
C LYS A 133 10.09 10.34 -2.91
N MET A 134 9.05 9.90 -3.63
CA MET A 134 8.24 10.82 -4.44
C MET A 134 7.51 11.83 -3.57
N ILE A 135 6.86 11.38 -2.51
CA ILE A 135 6.11 12.23 -1.60
C ILE A 135 7.04 13.29 -1.00
N GLU A 136 8.20 12.86 -0.52
CA GLU A 136 9.17 13.77 0.09
C GLU A 136 9.76 14.76 -0.91
N SER A 137 9.91 14.34 -2.18
CA SER A 137 10.39 15.24 -3.23
C SER A 137 9.45 16.41 -3.49
N LEU A 138 8.17 16.24 -3.18
CA LEU A 138 7.16 17.30 -3.28
C LEU A 138 6.98 18.08 -1.97
N GLY A 139 7.78 17.78 -0.95
CA GLY A 139 7.69 18.43 0.35
C GLY A 139 6.66 17.84 1.29
N GLY A 140 6.06 16.70 0.94
CA GLY A 140 5.14 16.00 1.82
C GLY A 140 5.85 15.24 2.93
N GLU A 141 5.10 14.95 4.00
CA GLU A 141 5.58 14.17 5.13
C GLU A 141 4.79 12.87 5.21
N VAL A 142 5.46 11.72 5.12
CA VAL A 142 4.81 10.42 5.29
C VAL A 142 4.66 10.15 6.78
N VAL A 143 3.41 10.15 7.25
CA VAL A 143 3.13 9.97 8.68
C VAL A 143 2.78 8.54 9.04
N LYS A 144 2.30 7.75 8.08
CA LYS A 144 2.03 6.33 8.28
C LYS A 144 1.85 5.60 6.97
N ALA A 145 2.22 4.32 6.95
CA ALA A 145 1.89 3.39 5.87
C ALA A 145 1.11 2.22 6.46
N VAL A 146 -0.04 1.90 5.87
CA VAL A 146 -0.93 0.82 6.33
C VAL A 146 -1.12 -0.20 5.20
N PHE A 147 -0.90 -1.45 5.54
CA PHE A 147 -1.04 -2.58 4.62
C PHE A 147 -2.07 -3.57 5.16
N LEU A 148 -2.79 -4.22 4.24
CA LEU A 148 -3.65 -5.32 4.65
C LEU A 148 -2.79 -6.50 5.11
N MET A 149 -1.73 -6.82 4.36
CA MET A 149 -0.85 -7.95 4.64
C MET A 149 0.61 -7.57 4.64
N GLU A 150 1.37 -8.27 5.47
CA GLU A 150 2.82 -8.17 5.50
C GLU A 150 3.43 -9.57 5.38
N LEU A 151 4.38 -9.72 4.44
CA LEU A 151 5.22 -10.92 4.35
C LEU A 151 6.53 -10.63 5.10
N ALA A 152 6.52 -10.86 6.40
CA ALA A 152 7.59 -10.41 7.30
C ALA A 152 8.95 -11.04 6.96
N GLY A 153 8.97 -12.24 6.40
CA GLY A 153 10.21 -12.91 5.99
C GLY A 153 10.98 -12.18 4.90
N LEU A 154 10.33 -11.28 4.16
CA LEU A 154 10.99 -10.47 3.12
C LEU A 154 11.53 -9.13 3.63
N LYS A 155 11.30 -8.84 4.91
CA LYS A 155 11.90 -7.70 5.62
C LYS A 155 11.63 -6.34 4.99
N GLY A 156 10.43 -6.14 4.44
CA GLY A 156 10.06 -4.87 3.79
C GLY A 156 10.15 -3.65 4.71
N ARG A 157 9.90 -3.85 6.00
CA ARG A 157 9.98 -2.75 6.98
C ARG A 157 11.38 -2.16 7.11
N GLU A 158 12.41 -2.91 6.81
CA GLU A 158 13.79 -2.40 6.85
C GLU A 158 14.00 -1.26 5.85
N ARG A 159 13.32 -1.34 4.69
CA ARG A 159 13.38 -0.27 3.68
C ARG A 159 12.57 0.96 4.09
N LEU A 160 11.69 0.82 5.06
CA LEU A 160 10.85 1.91 5.59
C LEU A 160 11.27 2.26 7.02
N GLU A 161 12.51 1.98 7.39
CA GLU A 161 13.03 2.34 8.71
C GLU A 161 12.89 3.85 8.96
N GLY A 162 12.41 4.19 10.14
CA GLY A 162 12.12 5.58 10.50
C GLY A 162 10.70 6.03 10.21
N TYR A 163 9.90 5.20 9.53
CA TYR A 163 8.49 5.48 9.24
C TYR A 163 7.59 4.57 10.06
N ASP A 164 6.40 5.06 10.37
CA ASP A 164 5.38 4.27 11.07
C ASP A 164 4.69 3.35 10.06
N VAL A 165 4.91 2.05 10.20
CA VAL A 165 4.36 1.02 9.31
C VAL A 165 3.50 0.07 10.13
N ASP A 166 2.27 -0.19 9.66
CA ASP A 166 1.36 -1.12 10.31
C ASP A 166 0.73 -2.06 9.28
N ALA A 167 0.38 -3.25 9.70
CA ALA A 167 -0.28 -4.24 8.87
C ALA A 167 -1.36 -4.94 9.67
N VAL A 168 -2.46 -5.31 8.97
CA VAL A 168 -3.56 -6.02 9.62
C VAL A 168 -3.21 -7.50 9.82
N ILE A 169 -2.62 -8.13 8.80
CA ILE A 169 -2.23 -9.54 8.83
C ILE A 169 -0.72 -9.63 8.62
N THR A 170 -0.03 -10.37 9.47
CA THR A 170 1.40 -10.61 9.31
C THR A 170 1.66 -12.10 9.13
N TYR A 171 2.28 -12.44 8.00
CA TYR A 171 2.75 -13.79 7.74
C TYR A 171 4.27 -13.85 7.97
N PRO A 172 4.77 -14.77 8.81
CA PRO A 172 6.19 -14.79 9.17
C PRO A 172 7.12 -15.27 8.07
N GLY A 173 6.58 -15.89 7.03
CA GLY A 173 7.35 -16.40 5.89
C GLY A 173 7.34 -15.47 4.68
N LYS A 174 7.69 -16.05 3.54
CA LYS A 174 7.70 -15.38 2.23
C LYS A 174 6.38 -15.52 1.50
#